data_0298f75383c6ef5b5c70607029898b7c
#
_entry.id   0298f75383c6ef5b5c70607029898b7c
#
_cell.length_a   1.000
_cell.length_b   1.000
_cell.length_c   1.000
_cell.angle_alpha   90.00
_cell.angle_beta   90.00
_cell.angle_gamma   90.00
#
_symmetry.space_group_name_H-M   'P 1'
#
loop_
_entity.id
_entity.type
_entity.pdbx_description
1 polymer ?
#
loop_
_entity_poly.entity_id
_entity_poly.type
_entity_poly.pdbx_seq_one_letter_code
_entity_poly.pdbx_strand_id
1 'polypeptide(L)'
;RIIMMNQKKSNRWMMLKALFIIPVATLAVSVFANTSDMSNMANAVNTTTNTLSTTNMQTQQTATKVFTVVEEMPEFKGGNKAMMEFLMMNMKYPQTAVKAKQQGRAVVGFVVRKDGTVSDVHITKSAGYAVLDEEAMRVVKSMPAWEPGKQKGKPVNVKYFVPITFRLK
;
A
#
# COMPACT_ATOMS: atom_id res chain seq x y z
N ARG A 1 11.91 13.37 54.79
CA ARG A 1 12.66 12.54 53.80
C ARG A 1 11.78 11.38 53.40
N ILE A 2 11.11 11.49 52.26
CA ILE A 2 10.27 10.44 51.69
C ILE A 2 11.05 9.90 50.49
N ILE A 3 11.50 8.65 50.62
CA ILE A 3 12.18 7.91 49.57
C ILE A 3 11.09 7.27 48.71
N MET A 4 10.90 7.75 47.49
CA MET A 4 10.04 7.10 46.52
C MET A 4 10.79 5.96 45.85
N MET A 5 10.44 4.74 46.22
CA MET A 5 10.89 3.54 45.53
C MET A 5 10.17 3.39 44.19
N ASN A 6 10.91 3.62 43.11
CA ASN A 6 10.47 3.36 41.74
C ASN A 6 10.49 1.85 41.51
N GLN A 7 9.31 1.22 41.56
CA GLN A 7 9.16 -0.20 41.18
C GLN A 7 9.07 -0.32 39.67
N LYS A 8 10.14 -0.82 39.07
CA LYS A 8 10.15 -1.31 37.67
C LYS A 8 9.18 -2.49 37.58
N LYS A 9 8.06 -2.25 36.88
CA LYS A 9 7.14 -3.31 36.49
C LYS A 9 7.82 -4.18 35.44
N SER A 10 8.29 -5.35 35.83
CA SER A 10 8.85 -6.35 34.93
C SER A 10 7.72 -6.92 34.03
N ASN A 11 7.92 -6.82 32.74
CA ASN A 11 6.97 -7.26 31.74
C ASN A 11 7.03 -8.80 31.62
N ARG A 12 6.29 -9.51 32.49
CA ARG A 12 6.21 -11.00 32.53
C ARG A 12 5.50 -11.61 31.30
N TRP A 13 5.16 -10.80 30.31
CA TRP A 13 4.44 -11.26 29.12
C TRP A 13 5.36 -11.61 27.94
N MET A 14 6.68 -11.45 28.10
CA MET A 14 7.65 -11.80 27.05
C MET A 14 8.15 -13.25 27.08
N MET A 15 7.79 -14.04 28.11
CA MET A 15 8.29 -15.40 28.24
C MET A 15 7.38 -16.50 27.68
N LEU A 16 6.23 -16.16 27.11
CA LEU A 16 5.28 -17.16 26.60
C LEU A 16 5.23 -17.30 25.07
N LYS A 17 6.16 -16.67 24.34
CA LYS A 17 6.23 -16.80 22.86
C LYS A 17 7.36 -17.70 22.34
N ALA A 18 8.09 -18.40 23.21
CA ALA A 18 9.25 -19.21 22.83
C ALA A 18 8.99 -20.71 22.75
N LEU A 19 7.72 -21.18 22.70
CA LEU A 19 7.41 -22.61 22.79
C LEU A 19 6.56 -23.17 21.64
N PHE A 20 6.55 -22.47 20.47
CA PHE A 20 5.93 -23.02 19.25
C PHE A 20 6.84 -22.87 18.04
N ILE A 21 8.04 -23.47 18.14
CA ILE A 21 8.83 -23.81 16.96
C ILE A 21 8.94 -25.33 16.96
N ILE A 22 7.92 -25.98 16.43
CA ILE A 22 8.00 -27.40 16.02
C ILE A 22 8.38 -27.37 14.56
N PRO A 23 9.52 -27.93 14.15
CA PRO A 23 9.87 -28.07 12.75
C PRO A 23 9.07 -29.22 12.16
N VAL A 24 8.08 -28.90 11.35
CA VAL A 24 7.46 -29.86 10.43
C VAL A 24 8.33 -29.88 9.16
N ALA A 25 9.45 -30.54 9.27
CA ALA A 25 10.24 -30.95 8.12
C ALA A 25 10.46 -32.46 8.26
N THR A 26 9.57 -33.24 7.70
CA THR A 26 9.84 -34.58 7.15
C THR A 26 8.50 -35.16 6.70
N LEU A 27 8.32 -35.34 5.44
CA LEU A 27 7.58 -36.39 4.75
C LEU A 27 6.99 -35.87 3.45
N ALA A 28 7.75 -35.90 2.39
CA ALA A 28 7.28 -36.20 1.04
C ALA A 28 8.48 -36.34 0.09
N VAL A 29 9.33 -37.31 0.35
CA VAL A 29 10.14 -37.93 -0.72
C VAL A 29 9.59 -39.34 -0.82
N SER A 30 8.77 -39.59 -1.82
CA SER A 30 8.62 -40.90 -2.37
C SER A 30 7.71 -40.83 -3.60
N VAL A 31 8.16 -41.45 -4.63
CA VAL A 31 7.42 -42.02 -5.75
C VAL A 31 7.15 -41.06 -6.89
N PHE A 32 8.15 -40.92 -7.72
CA PHE A 32 7.96 -41.09 -9.16
C PHE A 32 9.26 -41.67 -9.75
N ALA A 33 9.34 -42.97 -9.60
CA ALA A 33 10.27 -43.77 -10.41
C ALA A 33 9.43 -44.67 -11.25
N ASN A 34 9.67 -44.57 -12.54
CA ASN A 34 9.60 -45.62 -13.51
C ASN A 34 8.21 -46.02 -14.07
N THR A 35 8.07 -45.86 -15.35
CA THR A 35 8.07 -46.98 -16.29
C THR A 35 8.24 -46.44 -17.72
N SER A 36 9.37 -46.80 -18.28
CA SER A 36 9.54 -46.99 -19.72
C SER A 36 8.69 -48.14 -20.18
N ASP A 37 7.94 -47.95 -21.26
CA ASP A 37 7.74 -48.92 -22.32
C ASP A 37 7.06 -48.22 -23.50
N MET A 38 7.79 -48.11 -24.46
CA MET A 38 7.87 -48.68 -25.83
C MET A 38 6.52 -49.21 -26.36
N SER A 39 6.11 -48.62 -27.36
CA SER A 39 5.89 -49.19 -28.69
C SER A 39 4.66 -48.61 -29.41
N ASN A 40 5.03 -48.08 -30.51
CA ASN A 40 4.45 -48.31 -31.83
C ASN A 40 3.21 -47.55 -32.32
N MET A 41 3.57 -46.90 -33.32
CA MET A 41 3.02 -46.94 -34.70
C MET A 41 1.78 -46.10 -35.01
N ALA A 42 2.15 -45.17 -35.85
CA ALA A 42 1.53 -44.91 -37.14
C ALA A 42 0.08 -44.48 -37.21
N ASN A 43 -0.10 -43.31 -37.62
CA ASN A 43 -0.67 -42.82 -38.86
C ASN A 43 -1.02 -41.36 -38.67
N ALA A 44 -0.32 -40.54 -39.33
CA ALA A 44 -0.63 -39.96 -40.63
C ALA A 44 -2.02 -39.31 -40.71
N VAL A 45 -1.89 -38.06 -41.07
CA VAL A 45 -2.82 -37.27 -41.91
C VAL A 45 -3.78 -36.36 -41.23
N ASN A 46 -3.53 -35.17 -41.56
CA ASN A 46 -4.27 -33.98 -41.86
C ASN A 46 -4.17 -32.87 -40.83
N THR A 47 -3.23 -31.99 -41.17
CA THR A 47 -3.57 -30.71 -41.85
C THR A 47 -4.83 -30.04 -41.31
N THR A 48 -4.64 -29.06 -40.55
CA THR A 48 -5.16 -27.73 -40.83
C THR A 48 -4.83 -26.82 -39.65
N THR A 49 -3.88 -25.94 -39.90
CA THR A 49 -3.84 -24.55 -39.42
C THR A 49 -4.77 -24.17 -38.26
N ASN A 50 -4.17 -24.01 -37.11
CA ASN A 50 -4.54 -22.92 -36.25
C ASN A 50 -3.31 -22.47 -35.47
N THR A 51 -2.58 -21.60 -36.09
CA THR A 51 -1.58 -20.74 -35.44
C THR A 51 -2.33 -19.82 -34.52
N LEU A 52 -2.72 -20.32 -33.36
CA LEU A 52 -3.05 -19.45 -32.24
C LEU A 52 -1.72 -19.00 -31.65
N SER A 53 -1.25 -17.89 -32.18
CA SER A 53 -0.24 -17.07 -31.56
C SER A 53 -0.73 -16.78 -30.13
N THR A 54 -0.30 -17.59 -29.20
CA THR A 54 -0.33 -17.25 -27.79
C THR A 54 0.65 -16.09 -27.63
N THR A 55 0.17 -14.90 -27.92
CA THR A 55 0.82 -13.66 -27.52
C THR A 55 0.89 -13.71 -26.03
N ASN A 56 2.02 -14.19 -25.50
CA ASN A 56 2.42 -13.93 -24.14
C ASN A 56 2.48 -12.41 -23.98
N MET A 57 1.36 -11.82 -23.63
CA MET A 57 1.33 -10.53 -22.97
C MET A 57 1.98 -10.72 -21.59
N GLN A 58 3.29 -10.89 -21.58
CA GLN A 58 4.09 -10.53 -20.44
C GLN A 58 3.86 -9.02 -20.27
N THR A 59 2.86 -8.68 -19.47
CA THR A 59 2.78 -7.38 -18.83
C THR A 59 4.09 -7.25 -18.06
N GLN A 60 5.08 -6.65 -18.70
CA GLN A 60 6.24 -6.13 -18.01
C GLN A 60 5.69 -5.07 -17.04
N GLN A 61 5.33 -5.51 -15.85
CA GLN A 61 5.30 -4.64 -14.69
C GLN A 61 6.74 -4.16 -14.51
N THR A 62 7.09 -3.11 -15.21
CA THR A 62 8.22 -2.28 -14.83
C THR A 62 7.93 -1.83 -13.42
N ALA A 63 8.54 -2.52 -12.47
CA ALA A 63 8.46 -2.16 -11.06
C ALA A 63 8.94 -0.70 -10.96
N THR A 64 7.99 0.22 -11.01
CA THR A 64 8.26 1.65 -10.99
C THR A 64 8.80 1.97 -9.62
N LYS A 65 10.11 2.21 -9.53
CA LYS A 65 10.78 2.51 -8.27
C LYS A 65 10.11 3.70 -7.58
N VAL A 66 9.63 3.47 -6.37
CA VAL A 66 9.02 4.50 -5.53
C VAL A 66 9.99 4.82 -4.40
N PHE A 67 10.28 6.10 -4.23
CA PHE A 67 11.17 6.59 -3.19
C PHE A 67 10.36 7.07 -1.98
N THR A 68 10.93 6.89 -0.79
CA THR A 68 10.33 7.43 0.45
C THR A 68 10.99 8.73 0.86
N VAL A 69 12.27 8.89 0.53
CA VAL A 69 13.06 10.10 0.81
C VAL A 69 13.83 10.44 -0.45
N VAL A 70 13.82 11.71 -0.84
CA VAL A 70 14.49 12.26 -2.02
C VAL A 70 15.10 13.59 -1.68
N GLU A 71 15.97 14.10 -2.56
CA GLU A 71 16.64 15.40 -2.39
C GLU A 71 15.64 16.56 -2.39
N GLU A 72 14.68 16.53 -3.32
CA GLU A 72 13.57 17.48 -3.39
C GLU A 72 12.26 16.73 -3.20
N MET A 73 11.54 16.98 -2.10
CA MET A 73 10.24 16.35 -1.84
C MET A 73 9.17 16.90 -2.78
N PRO A 74 8.16 16.09 -3.13
CA PRO A 74 7.04 16.60 -3.92
C PRO A 74 6.28 17.68 -3.16
N GLU A 75 5.80 18.69 -3.90
CA GLU A 75 5.08 19.81 -3.34
C GLU A 75 3.73 20.01 -4.04
N PHE A 76 2.72 20.37 -3.26
CA PHE A 76 1.42 20.76 -3.82
C PHE A 76 1.57 22.09 -4.55
N LYS A 77 0.93 22.28 -5.71
CA LYS A 77 0.98 23.54 -6.43
C LYS A 77 0.47 24.69 -5.56
N GLY A 78 1.35 25.65 -5.27
CA GLY A 78 1.08 26.73 -4.33
C GLY A 78 1.46 26.41 -2.88
N GLY A 79 2.16 25.29 -2.66
CA GLY A 79 2.73 24.93 -1.37
C GLY A 79 1.73 24.36 -0.36
N ASN A 80 2.20 24.19 0.87
CA ASN A 80 1.39 23.63 1.96
C ASN A 80 0.15 24.45 2.27
N LYS A 81 0.19 25.78 2.11
CA LYS A 81 -0.96 26.66 2.36
C LYS A 81 -2.09 26.34 1.38
N ALA A 82 -1.79 26.27 0.08
CA ALA A 82 -2.76 25.94 -0.95
C ALA A 82 -3.33 24.52 -0.76
N MET A 83 -2.51 23.56 -0.33
CA MET A 83 -2.97 22.22 0.03
C MET A 83 -3.99 22.23 1.16
N MET A 84 -3.73 23.01 2.22
CA MET A 84 -4.65 23.12 3.35
C MET A 84 -5.96 23.78 2.95
N GLU A 85 -5.91 24.84 2.13
CA GLU A 85 -7.10 25.50 1.56
C GLU A 85 -7.90 24.54 0.68
N PHE A 86 -7.22 23.79 -0.18
CA PHE A 86 -7.86 22.76 -1.02
C PHE A 86 -8.59 21.72 -0.15
N LEU A 87 -7.93 21.21 0.89
CA LEU A 87 -8.55 20.25 1.81
C LEU A 87 -9.78 20.83 2.49
N MET A 88 -9.69 22.06 3.01
CA MET A 88 -10.83 22.72 3.67
C MET A 88 -12.02 22.95 2.73
N MET A 89 -11.77 23.29 1.47
CA MET A 89 -12.84 23.55 0.48
C MET A 89 -13.48 22.26 -0.04
N ASN A 90 -12.71 21.19 -0.16
CA ASN A 90 -13.17 19.95 -0.82
C ASN A 90 -13.55 18.84 0.16
N MET A 91 -13.18 18.96 1.45
CA MET A 91 -13.51 17.99 2.47
C MET A 91 -14.97 18.18 2.92
N LYS A 92 -15.75 17.11 2.85
CA LYS A 92 -17.13 17.06 3.30
C LYS A 92 -17.23 16.20 4.55
N TYR A 93 -17.75 16.76 5.63
CA TYR A 93 -17.99 15.95 6.82
C TYR A 93 -19.18 15.03 6.57
N PRO A 94 -19.02 13.69 6.66
CA PRO A 94 -20.14 12.76 6.42
C PRO A 94 -21.26 12.97 7.44
N GLN A 95 -22.51 13.08 7.00
CA GLN A 95 -23.67 13.34 7.86
C GLN A 95 -23.87 12.25 8.92
N THR A 96 -23.54 11.02 8.60
CA THR A 96 -23.55 9.88 9.53
C THR A 96 -22.57 10.11 10.68
N ALA A 97 -21.36 10.58 10.37
CA ALA A 97 -20.34 10.88 11.36
C ALA A 97 -20.71 12.10 12.22
N VAL A 98 -21.37 13.14 11.63
CA VAL A 98 -21.88 14.29 12.38
C VAL A 98 -22.92 13.85 13.41
N LYS A 99 -23.92 13.06 12.98
CA LYS A 99 -24.98 12.55 13.87
C LYS A 99 -24.43 11.69 15.01
N ALA A 100 -23.42 10.89 14.71
CA ALA A 100 -22.75 10.02 15.68
C ALA A 100 -21.64 10.72 16.48
N LYS A 101 -21.42 12.02 16.27
CA LYS A 101 -20.35 12.83 16.91
C LYS A 101 -18.95 12.21 16.76
N GLN A 102 -18.71 11.53 15.65
CA GLN A 102 -17.44 10.88 15.35
C GLN A 102 -16.40 11.91 14.92
N GLN A 103 -15.24 11.89 15.54
CA GLN A 103 -14.12 12.77 15.26
C GLN A 103 -12.83 11.95 15.25
N GLY A 104 -11.80 12.41 14.54
CA GLY A 104 -10.54 11.69 14.50
C GLY A 104 -9.53 12.29 13.53
N ARG A 105 -8.36 11.65 13.45
CA ARG A 105 -7.29 12.04 12.53
C ARG A 105 -6.87 10.84 11.70
N ALA A 106 -7.11 10.91 10.41
CA ALA A 106 -6.60 9.96 9.44
C ALA A 106 -5.22 10.39 8.93
N VAL A 107 -4.37 9.43 8.56
CA VAL A 107 -3.16 9.68 7.76
C VAL A 107 -3.32 8.91 6.46
N VAL A 108 -3.38 9.66 5.37
CA VAL A 108 -3.50 9.10 4.03
C VAL A 108 -2.13 9.05 3.39
N GLY A 109 -1.71 7.87 2.95
CA GLY A 109 -0.52 7.65 2.15
C GLY A 109 -0.86 7.57 0.67
N PHE A 110 -0.01 8.11 -0.17
CA PHE A 110 -0.15 8.04 -1.62
C PHE A 110 1.21 8.20 -2.31
N VAL A 111 1.25 7.96 -3.60
CA VAL A 111 2.45 8.17 -4.42
C VAL A 111 2.22 9.35 -5.33
N VAL A 112 3.10 10.35 -5.26
CA VAL A 112 3.21 11.40 -6.28
C VAL A 112 4.11 10.87 -7.37
N ARG A 113 3.57 10.71 -8.56
CA ARG A 113 4.30 10.20 -9.72
C ARG A 113 5.21 11.30 -10.31
N LYS A 114 6.17 10.87 -11.12
CA LYS A 114 7.09 11.76 -11.84
C LYS A 114 6.41 12.79 -12.76
N ASP A 115 5.15 12.55 -13.14
CA ASP A 115 4.29 13.46 -13.91
C ASP A 115 3.44 14.36 -13.00
N GLY A 116 3.59 14.26 -11.67
CA GLY A 116 2.83 15.00 -10.69
C GLY A 116 1.48 14.39 -10.31
N THR A 117 1.05 13.31 -10.95
CA THR A 117 -0.24 12.68 -10.62
C THR A 117 -0.19 11.92 -9.31
N VAL A 118 -1.33 11.88 -8.61
CA VAL A 118 -1.52 11.11 -7.36
C VAL A 118 -1.99 9.70 -7.68
N SER A 119 -1.33 8.69 -7.09
CA SER A 119 -1.69 7.28 -7.23
C SER A 119 -1.53 6.52 -5.91
N ASP A 120 -1.98 5.25 -5.88
CA ASP A 120 -1.81 4.34 -4.74
C ASP A 120 -2.30 4.92 -3.40
N VAL A 121 -3.46 5.61 -3.42
CA VAL A 121 -4.05 6.24 -2.24
C VAL A 121 -4.59 5.19 -1.29
N HIS A 122 -4.10 5.20 -0.06
CA HIS A 122 -4.48 4.25 0.98
C HIS A 122 -4.44 4.89 2.38
N ILE A 123 -5.17 4.31 3.32
CA ILE A 123 -5.09 4.73 4.73
C ILE A 123 -3.85 4.10 5.37
N THR A 124 -2.95 4.95 5.87
CA THR A 124 -1.80 4.54 6.67
C THR A 124 -2.16 4.47 8.16
N LYS A 125 -2.99 5.42 8.62
CA LYS A 125 -3.55 5.44 9.97
C LYS A 125 -5.01 5.86 9.89
N SER A 126 -5.90 5.02 10.42
CA SER A 126 -7.33 5.28 10.47
C SER A 126 -7.68 6.41 11.45
N ALA A 127 -8.73 7.18 11.14
CA ALA A 127 -9.36 8.12 12.06
C ALA A 127 -10.19 7.41 13.15
N GLY A 128 -10.33 6.08 13.07
CA GLY A 128 -11.15 5.28 13.96
C GLY A 128 -12.55 4.97 13.40
N TYR A 129 -12.90 5.55 12.26
CA TYR A 129 -14.22 5.40 11.64
C TYR A 129 -14.09 5.31 10.13
N ALA A 130 -14.62 4.24 9.53
CA ALA A 130 -14.50 3.97 8.09
C ALA A 130 -15.03 5.13 7.23
N VAL A 131 -16.14 5.75 7.61
CA VAL A 131 -16.74 6.87 6.88
C VAL A 131 -15.83 8.10 6.82
N LEU A 132 -15.01 8.34 7.85
CA LEU A 132 -14.01 9.42 7.87
C LEU A 132 -12.80 9.06 7.02
N ASP A 133 -12.37 7.80 7.06
CA ASP A 133 -11.27 7.30 6.26
C ASP A 133 -11.59 7.33 4.76
N GLU A 134 -12.80 6.94 4.38
CA GLU A 134 -13.29 7.00 3.00
C GLU A 134 -13.31 8.44 2.48
N GLU A 135 -13.80 9.39 3.27
CA GLU A 135 -13.80 10.80 2.90
C GLU A 135 -12.39 11.36 2.77
N ALA A 136 -11.48 10.99 3.68
CA ALA A 136 -10.07 11.38 3.61
C ALA A 136 -9.42 10.87 2.31
N MET A 137 -9.65 9.60 1.94
CA MET A 137 -9.16 9.05 0.68
C MET A 137 -9.79 9.73 -0.54
N ARG A 138 -11.09 10.02 -0.50
CA ARG A 138 -11.82 10.70 -1.59
C ARG A 138 -11.20 12.07 -1.89
N VAL A 139 -10.96 12.87 -0.86
CA VAL A 139 -10.37 14.21 -1.02
C VAL A 139 -8.95 14.12 -1.58
N VAL A 140 -8.12 13.21 -1.10
CA VAL A 140 -6.75 13.04 -1.61
C VAL A 140 -6.77 12.59 -3.07
N LYS A 141 -7.68 11.68 -3.47
CA LYS A 141 -7.85 11.26 -4.87
C LYS A 141 -8.29 12.39 -5.80
N SER A 142 -8.96 13.42 -5.26
CA SER A 142 -9.42 14.59 -6.04
C SER A 142 -8.37 15.71 -6.13
N MET A 143 -7.18 15.54 -5.55
CA MET A 143 -6.12 16.54 -5.61
C MET A 143 -5.65 16.78 -7.05
N PRO A 144 -5.37 18.03 -7.43
CA PRO A 144 -4.74 18.35 -8.71
C PRO A 144 -3.31 17.81 -8.77
N ALA A 145 -2.70 17.93 -9.94
CA ALA A 145 -1.31 17.53 -10.13
C ALA A 145 -0.36 18.32 -9.21
N TRP A 146 0.57 17.60 -8.61
CA TRP A 146 1.63 18.11 -7.73
C TRP A 146 2.89 18.47 -8.54
N GLU A 147 3.79 19.20 -7.93
CA GLU A 147 5.17 19.27 -8.39
C GLU A 147 5.88 17.97 -7.96
N PRO A 148 6.46 17.20 -8.91
CA PRO A 148 7.06 15.92 -8.58
C PRO A 148 8.35 16.10 -7.79
N GLY A 149 8.61 15.16 -6.88
CA GLY A 149 9.88 15.10 -6.18
C GLY A 149 11.02 14.76 -7.14
N LYS A 150 12.24 15.22 -6.81
CA LYS A 150 13.40 14.99 -7.64
C LYS A 150 14.54 14.30 -6.88
N GLN A 151 15.24 13.45 -7.60
CA GLN A 151 16.44 12.77 -7.15
C GLN A 151 17.53 12.96 -8.23
N LYS A 152 18.66 13.54 -7.85
CA LYS A 152 19.74 13.91 -8.79
C LYS A 152 19.22 14.74 -9.97
N GLY A 153 18.35 15.72 -9.68
CA GLY A 153 17.71 16.60 -10.66
C GLY A 153 16.67 15.97 -11.57
N LYS A 154 16.36 14.67 -11.43
CA LYS A 154 15.37 13.96 -12.26
C LYS A 154 14.08 13.72 -11.48
N PRO A 155 12.89 13.95 -12.10
CA PRO A 155 11.62 13.66 -11.45
C PRO A 155 11.46 12.15 -11.20
N VAL A 156 11.02 11.80 -9.99
CA VAL A 156 10.85 10.41 -9.54
C VAL A 156 9.51 10.24 -8.83
N ASN A 157 9.07 8.98 -8.68
CA ASN A 157 7.87 8.69 -7.91
C ASN A 157 8.23 8.69 -6.42
N VAL A 158 7.45 9.42 -5.63
CA VAL A 158 7.73 9.61 -4.20
C VAL A 158 6.50 9.31 -3.38
N LYS A 159 6.68 8.54 -2.31
CA LYS A 159 5.63 8.28 -1.32
C LYS A 159 5.45 9.51 -0.43
N TYR A 160 4.21 9.95 -0.27
CA TYR A 160 3.85 11.11 0.52
C TYR A 160 2.73 10.78 1.51
N PHE A 161 2.64 11.53 2.61
CA PHE A 161 1.66 11.30 3.66
C PHE A 161 1.02 12.62 4.09
N VAL A 162 -0.31 12.65 4.10
CA VAL A 162 -1.06 13.82 4.54
C VAL A 162 -1.94 13.46 5.74
N PRO A 163 -1.76 14.15 6.88
CA PRO A 163 -2.66 14.03 8.01
C PRO A 163 -3.91 14.88 7.80
N ILE A 164 -5.09 14.27 7.92
CA ILE A 164 -6.39 14.93 7.81
C ILE A 164 -7.10 14.80 9.14
N THR A 165 -7.51 15.93 9.73
CA THR A 165 -8.17 15.96 11.03
C THR A 165 -9.62 16.35 10.87
N PHE A 166 -10.53 15.50 11.35
CA PHE A 166 -11.96 15.73 11.41
C PHE A 166 -12.35 16.21 12.82
N ARG A 167 -12.85 17.43 12.93
CA ARG A 167 -13.37 18.01 14.18
C ARG A 167 -14.73 18.61 13.94
N LEU A 168 -15.64 18.38 14.88
CA LEU A 168 -16.92 19.08 14.94
C LEU A 168 -16.71 20.41 15.70
N LYS A 169 -17.39 21.44 15.23
CA LYS A 169 -17.45 22.76 15.94
C LYS A 169 -18.44 22.69 17.09
#